data_b1b72b57d4d2d9cdd87e8b1bcc4fefad
#
_entry.id   b1b72b57d4d2d9cdd87e8b1bcc4fefad
#
_cell.length_a   1.000
_cell.length_b   1.000
_cell.length_c   1.000
_cell.angle_alpha   90.00
_cell.angle_beta   90.00
_cell.angle_gamma   90.00
#
_symmetry.space_group_name_H-M   'P 1'
#
loop_
_entity.id
_entity.type
_entity.pdbx_description
1 polymer ?
#
loop_
_entity_poly.entity_id
_entity_poly.type
_entity_poly.pdbx_seq_one_letter_code
_entity_poly.pdbx_strand_id
1 'polypeptide(L)'
;MRTIDTALRGTQVRGLLRKFEHLIVGQDEAVDKITNLLERFLGGLNDPKRPIGSAIFLGPTGVGKTAVVEAMCEGLYGSADHMVKIDCAEFQFGHEIAKLIGSPPGYLGHKETPARLEQGTLTGLQTVDVPFTVILFDEIEKASDDLWHLMLGILDRGTLTLGDNSKTDFTKTIILMTSNVGAREINIEGRLGFGYQDEYTSQIIEDKSMSAARAKFSPEFLNRLDEIVVFNTLDKDAIEKIMHMECAKIKKSLLVKAGTKIEVSPAAFKELLLRGFDKKYNARGIRRTLEKEIMTPMARAISSFEVTWGDFIVMDYRDEKFHFHSMNVQKESPNGLIRLYPASSIPTGQLPLSKLQ
;
A
#
# COMPACT_ATOMS: atom_id res chain seq x y z
N MET A 1 -21.83 -40.10 7.41
CA MET A 1 -20.59 -39.45 7.01
C MET A 1 -20.92 -37.98 6.70
N ARG A 2 -20.24 -37.00 7.30
CA ARG A 2 -20.49 -35.57 7.05
C ARG A 2 -19.54 -35.08 5.95
N THR A 3 -20.06 -34.50 4.89
CA THR A 3 -19.24 -33.84 3.86
C THR A 3 -18.71 -32.52 4.44
N ILE A 4 -17.41 -32.30 4.32
CA ILE A 4 -16.76 -31.05 4.74
C ILE A 4 -16.72 -30.12 3.51
N ASP A 5 -17.25 -28.91 3.70
CA ASP A 5 -17.11 -27.85 2.70
C ASP A 5 -15.75 -27.15 2.89
N THR A 6 -14.79 -27.45 2.03
CA THR A 6 -13.46 -26.90 2.06
C THR A 6 -13.36 -25.47 1.46
N ALA A 7 -14.44 -24.97 0.86
CA ALA A 7 -14.51 -23.59 0.35
C ALA A 7 -14.97 -22.58 1.42
N LEU A 8 -15.44 -23.07 2.59
CA LEU A 8 -15.95 -22.23 3.66
C LEU A 8 -14.77 -21.57 4.42
N ARG A 9 -14.62 -20.27 4.29
CA ARG A 9 -13.58 -19.49 4.98
C ARG A 9 -13.99 -19.10 6.41
N GLY A 10 -13.01 -19.05 7.33
CA GLY A 10 -13.19 -18.66 8.72
C GLY A 10 -13.69 -17.23 8.91
N THR A 11 -14.29 -16.91 10.06
CA THR A 11 -14.90 -15.59 10.33
C THR A 11 -13.88 -14.45 10.28
N GLN A 12 -12.67 -14.65 10.81
CA GLN A 12 -11.58 -13.65 10.80
C GLN A 12 -11.14 -13.34 9.38
N VAL A 13 -10.97 -14.36 8.55
CA VAL A 13 -10.58 -14.24 7.15
C VAL A 13 -11.67 -13.54 6.33
N ARG A 14 -12.93 -13.86 6.55
CA ARG A 14 -14.07 -13.17 5.91
C ARG A 14 -14.12 -11.68 6.27
N GLY A 15 -13.77 -11.33 7.52
CA GLY A 15 -13.66 -9.93 7.95
C GLY A 15 -12.56 -9.19 7.19
N LEU A 16 -11.42 -9.82 6.99
CA LEU A 16 -10.30 -9.27 6.23
C LEU A 16 -10.66 -9.13 4.73
N LEU A 17 -11.27 -10.15 4.13
CA LEU A 17 -11.70 -10.11 2.73
C LEU A 17 -12.64 -8.95 2.44
N ARG A 18 -13.63 -8.69 3.31
CA ARG A 18 -14.51 -7.52 3.16
C ARG A 18 -13.72 -6.19 3.15
N LYS A 19 -12.65 -6.09 3.95
CA LYS A 19 -11.80 -4.90 3.94
C LYS A 19 -10.99 -4.81 2.65
N PHE A 20 -10.48 -5.92 2.13
CA PHE A 20 -9.81 -5.96 0.83
C PHE A 20 -10.74 -5.52 -0.30
N GLU A 21 -11.99 -6.01 -0.35
CA GLU A 21 -13.01 -5.61 -1.34
C GLU A 21 -13.22 -4.09 -1.40
N HIS A 22 -13.08 -3.41 -0.26
CA HIS A 22 -13.22 -1.95 -0.17
C HIS A 22 -11.93 -1.17 -0.48
N LEU A 23 -10.76 -1.79 -0.36
CA LEU A 23 -9.46 -1.10 -0.45
C LEU A 23 -8.67 -1.47 -1.70
N ILE A 24 -8.91 -2.66 -2.26
CA ILE A 24 -8.17 -3.22 -3.38
C ILE A 24 -9.11 -3.43 -4.56
N VAL A 25 -8.68 -3.00 -5.72
CA VAL A 25 -9.46 -3.10 -6.97
C VAL A 25 -8.63 -3.81 -8.03
N GLY A 26 -9.22 -4.82 -8.70
CA GLY A 26 -8.64 -5.49 -9.85
C GLY A 26 -7.44 -6.38 -9.55
N GLN A 27 -7.29 -6.88 -8.31
CA GLN A 27 -6.20 -7.75 -7.88
C GLN A 27 -6.71 -8.93 -7.03
N ASP A 28 -7.78 -9.56 -7.47
CA ASP A 28 -8.49 -10.60 -6.69
C ASP A 28 -7.59 -11.81 -6.41
N GLU A 29 -6.76 -12.23 -7.38
CA GLU A 29 -5.80 -13.32 -7.20
C GLU A 29 -4.76 -13.03 -6.11
N ALA A 30 -4.27 -11.80 -6.05
CA ALA A 30 -3.33 -11.39 -5.01
C ALA A 30 -3.98 -11.45 -3.62
N VAL A 31 -5.23 -10.99 -3.52
CA VAL A 31 -6.02 -11.04 -2.29
C VAL A 31 -6.24 -12.50 -1.87
N ASP A 32 -6.59 -13.38 -2.78
CA ASP A 32 -6.81 -14.81 -2.49
C ASP A 32 -5.52 -15.50 -2.01
N LYS A 33 -4.39 -15.30 -2.69
CA LYS A 33 -3.11 -15.91 -2.29
C LYS A 33 -2.67 -15.46 -0.90
N ILE A 34 -2.77 -14.16 -0.59
CA ILE A 34 -2.46 -13.64 0.75
C ILE A 34 -3.39 -14.21 1.81
N THR A 35 -4.67 -14.29 1.48
CA THR A 35 -5.69 -14.86 2.38
C THR A 35 -5.41 -16.32 2.68
N ASN A 36 -5.01 -17.10 1.69
CA ASN A 36 -4.65 -18.51 1.84
C ASN A 36 -3.42 -18.71 2.75
N LEU A 37 -2.43 -17.79 2.72
CA LEU A 37 -1.31 -17.81 3.67
C LEU A 37 -1.80 -17.66 5.11
N LEU A 38 -2.72 -16.71 5.35
CA LEU A 38 -3.33 -16.50 6.67
C LEU A 38 -4.17 -17.69 7.12
N GLU A 39 -4.93 -18.30 6.22
CA GLU A 39 -5.76 -19.48 6.54
C GLU A 39 -4.89 -20.69 6.94
N ARG A 40 -3.76 -20.91 6.25
CA ARG A 40 -2.79 -21.95 6.63
C ARG A 40 -2.27 -21.74 8.06
N PHE A 41 -1.95 -20.50 8.41
CA PHE A 41 -1.51 -20.14 9.76
C PHE A 41 -2.62 -20.35 10.80
N LEU A 42 -3.82 -19.84 10.56
CA LEU A 42 -4.96 -19.98 11.47
C LEU A 42 -5.37 -21.44 11.66
N GLY A 43 -5.16 -22.28 10.65
CA GLY A 43 -5.36 -23.73 10.69
C GLY A 43 -4.23 -24.49 11.41
N GLY A 44 -3.14 -23.83 11.80
CA GLY A 44 -1.97 -24.48 12.42
C GLY A 44 -1.20 -25.40 11.48
N LEU A 45 -1.28 -25.17 10.15
CA LEU A 45 -0.70 -26.02 9.12
C LEU A 45 0.59 -25.44 8.53
N ASN A 46 1.10 -24.34 9.07
CA ASN A 46 2.39 -23.76 8.68
C ASN A 46 3.56 -24.51 9.33
N ASP A 47 4.73 -24.46 8.69
CA ASP A 47 5.98 -25.00 9.27
C ASP A 47 6.41 -24.12 10.46
N PRO A 48 6.53 -24.68 11.69
CA PRO A 48 6.88 -23.90 12.87
C PRO A 48 8.33 -23.38 12.87
N LYS A 49 9.18 -23.84 11.94
CA LYS A 49 10.59 -23.41 11.81
C LYS A 49 10.80 -22.34 10.75
N ARG A 50 9.76 -21.97 10.03
CA ARG A 50 9.79 -20.96 8.96
C ARG A 50 8.90 -19.78 9.30
N PRO A 51 9.01 -18.63 8.64
CA PRO A 51 7.99 -17.59 8.68
C PRO A 51 6.60 -18.14 8.41
N ILE A 52 5.57 -17.50 8.95
CA ILE A 52 4.15 -17.89 8.74
C ILE A 52 3.83 -17.99 7.25
N GLY A 53 4.39 -17.08 6.47
CA GLY A 53 4.27 -17.08 5.03
C GLY A 53 5.18 -16.05 4.39
N SER A 54 5.54 -16.30 3.14
CA SER A 54 6.40 -15.45 2.34
C SER A 54 5.85 -15.34 0.92
N ALA A 55 5.78 -14.10 0.41
CA ALA A 55 5.33 -13.87 -0.96
C ALA A 55 6.11 -12.74 -1.64
N ILE A 56 6.29 -12.88 -2.96
CA ILE A 56 6.80 -11.80 -3.82
C ILE A 56 5.70 -11.34 -4.78
N PHE A 57 5.50 -10.03 -4.86
CA PHE A 57 4.54 -9.35 -5.72
C PHE A 57 5.27 -8.78 -6.92
N LEU A 58 5.01 -9.32 -8.10
CA LEU A 58 5.60 -8.93 -9.37
C LEU A 58 4.61 -8.07 -10.17
N GLY A 59 5.09 -7.12 -10.93
CA GLY A 59 4.25 -6.37 -11.85
C GLY A 59 4.63 -4.90 -12.01
N PRO A 60 3.92 -4.16 -12.87
CA PRO A 60 4.21 -2.76 -13.16
C PRO A 60 4.08 -1.85 -11.93
N THR A 61 4.65 -0.66 -12.04
CA THR A 61 4.51 0.36 -11.00
C THR A 61 3.07 0.90 -10.96
N GLY A 62 2.52 1.10 -9.75
CA GLY A 62 1.21 1.72 -9.57
C GLY A 62 0.01 0.79 -9.73
N VAL A 63 0.20 -0.53 -9.80
CA VAL A 63 -0.89 -1.52 -9.87
C VAL A 63 -1.43 -1.96 -8.51
N GLY A 64 -0.85 -1.49 -7.40
CA GLY A 64 -1.37 -1.76 -6.06
C GLY A 64 -0.58 -2.76 -5.22
N LYS A 65 0.64 -3.18 -5.62
CA LYS A 65 1.46 -4.14 -4.85
C LYS A 65 1.63 -3.76 -3.38
N THR A 66 2.14 -2.56 -3.10
CA THR A 66 2.29 -2.04 -1.74
C THR A 66 0.93 -1.78 -1.07
N ALA A 67 -0.08 -1.34 -1.85
CA ALA A 67 -1.41 -1.06 -1.32
C ALA A 67 -2.11 -2.31 -0.75
N VAL A 68 -1.86 -3.49 -1.30
CA VAL A 68 -2.40 -4.76 -0.76
C VAL A 68 -1.82 -5.06 0.62
N VAL A 69 -0.51 -4.80 0.84
CA VAL A 69 0.11 -4.96 2.15
C VAL A 69 -0.44 -3.95 3.15
N GLU A 70 -0.56 -2.68 2.73
CA GLU A 70 -1.16 -1.62 3.55
C GLU A 70 -2.61 -1.95 3.92
N ALA A 71 -3.42 -2.46 2.98
CA ALA A 71 -4.79 -2.90 3.23
C ALA A 71 -4.86 -4.11 4.17
N MET A 72 -3.91 -5.04 4.08
CA MET A 72 -3.77 -6.16 4.99
C MET A 72 -3.51 -5.67 6.42
N CYS A 73 -2.56 -4.76 6.60
CA CYS A 73 -2.24 -4.18 7.90
C CYS A 73 -3.40 -3.36 8.48
N GLU A 74 -4.06 -2.52 7.65
CA GLU A 74 -5.30 -1.83 8.04
C GLU A 74 -6.39 -2.83 8.45
N GLY A 75 -6.48 -3.95 7.75
CA GLY A 75 -7.41 -5.02 8.04
C GLY A 75 -7.17 -5.73 9.37
N LEU A 76 -5.92 -6.03 9.66
CA LEU A 76 -5.49 -6.81 10.82
C LEU A 76 -5.31 -5.94 12.07
N TYR A 77 -4.67 -4.80 11.95
CA TYR A 77 -4.25 -3.96 13.07
C TYR A 77 -5.01 -2.64 13.18
N GLY A 78 -5.81 -2.27 12.17
CA GLY A 78 -6.51 -0.98 12.12
C GLY A 78 -5.61 0.19 11.69
N SER A 79 -4.40 -0.09 11.19
CA SER A 79 -3.48 0.93 10.68
C SER A 79 -2.66 0.36 9.53
N ALA A 80 -2.62 1.07 8.41
CA ALA A 80 -1.86 0.70 7.23
C ALA A 80 -0.34 0.68 7.46
N ASP A 81 0.15 1.50 8.39
CA ASP A 81 1.58 1.64 8.69
C ASP A 81 2.07 0.64 9.76
N HIS A 82 1.20 -0.26 10.26
CA HIS A 82 1.55 -1.21 11.32
C HIS A 82 2.32 -2.41 10.76
N MET A 83 3.53 -2.14 10.25
CA MET A 83 4.45 -3.12 9.67
C MET A 83 5.89 -2.65 9.77
N VAL A 84 6.85 -3.58 9.63
CA VAL A 84 8.25 -3.22 9.35
C VAL A 84 8.39 -3.02 7.85
N LYS A 85 8.51 -1.77 7.41
CA LYS A 85 8.74 -1.43 6.00
C LYS A 85 10.21 -1.15 5.74
N ILE A 86 10.79 -1.85 4.75
CA ILE A 86 12.17 -1.77 4.33
C ILE A 86 12.19 -1.41 2.85
N ASP A 87 12.68 -0.20 2.52
CA ASP A 87 12.95 0.20 1.14
C ASP A 87 14.27 -0.42 0.70
N CYS A 88 14.21 -1.39 -0.21
CA CYS A 88 15.40 -2.09 -0.69
C CYS A 88 16.31 -1.21 -1.56
N ALA A 89 15.84 -0.05 -1.99
CA ALA A 89 16.70 0.93 -2.66
C ALA A 89 17.76 1.53 -1.73
N GLU A 90 17.58 1.45 -0.40
CA GLU A 90 18.57 1.84 0.61
C GLU A 90 19.68 0.80 0.81
N PHE A 91 19.59 -0.39 0.17
CA PHE A 91 20.45 -1.56 0.40
C PHE A 91 21.08 -2.08 -0.89
N GLN A 92 21.49 -1.16 -1.76
CA GLN A 92 22.12 -1.48 -3.04
C GLN A 92 23.57 -1.97 -2.88
N PHE A 93 24.21 -1.63 -1.77
CA PHE A 93 25.59 -2.01 -1.47
C PHE A 93 25.65 -2.88 -0.23
N GLY A 94 26.56 -3.87 -0.21
CA GLY A 94 26.67 -4.84 0.89
C GLY A 94 26.93 -4.23 2.26
N HIS A 95 27.66 -3.10 2.36
CA HIS A 95 27.93 -2.44 3.64
C HIS A 95 26.67 -1.83 4.28
N GLU A 96 25.61 -1.57 3.52
CA GLU A 96 24.36 -1.00 4.02
C GLU A 96 23.54 -2.03 4.82
N ILE A 97 23.81 -3.32 4.67
CA ILE A 97 23.19 -4.39 5.43
C ILE A 97 23.33 -4.17 6.95
N ALA A 98 24.41 -3.50 7.39
CA ALA A 98 24.59 -3.14 8.79
C ALA A 98 23.42 -2.31 9.36
N LYS A 99 22.68 -1.57 8.54
CA LYS A 99 21.47 -0.84 8.97
C LYS A 99 20.33 -1.81 9.35
N LEU A 100 20.30 -3.02 8.80
CA LEU A 100 19.30 -4.05 9.09
C LEU A 100 19.67 -4.90 10.29
N ILE A 101 20.93 -5.36 10.33
CA ILE A 101 21.40 -6.33 11.32
C ILE A 101 22.21 -5.69 12.46
N GLY A 102 22.49 -4.39 12.41
CA GLY A 102 23.40 -3.71 13.32
C GLY A 102 24.88 -3.94 12.97
N SER A 103 25.75 -3.10 13.52
CA SER A 103 27.20 -3.22 13.34
C SER A 103 27.81 -4.13 14.41
N PRO A 104 28.83 -4.96 14.07
CA PRO A 104 29.52 -5.79 15.05
C PRO A 104 30.19 -4.95 16.15
N PRO A 105 30.34 -5.51 17.37
CA PRO A 105 31.05 -4.83 18.46
C PRO A 105 32.48 -4.48 18.05
N GLY A 106 32.90 -3.24 18.35
CA GLY A 106 34.24 -2.73 18.02
C GLY A 106 34.33 -1.94 16.72
N TYR A 107 33.29 -1.91 15.88
CA TYR A 107 33.24 -1.05 14.72
C TYR A 107 32.71 0.36 15.10
N LEU A 108 33.20 1.40 14.40
CA LEU A 108 32.67 2.76 14.52
C LEU A 108 31.19 2.76 14.20
N GLY A 109 30.35 3.34 15.08
CA GLY A 109 28.89 3.38 14.89
C GLY A 109 28.10 2.20 15.48
N HIS A 110 28.72 1.22 16.15
CA HIS A 110 28.03 0.08 16.76
C HIS A 110 26.86 0.47 17.69
N LYS A 111 27.04 1.53 18.50
CA LYS A 111 25.99 2.04 19.41
C LYS A 111 25.00 2.99 18.74
N GLU A 112 25.34 3.52 17.58
CA GLU A 112 24.57 4.58 16.89
C GLU A 112 23.62 4.01 15.84
N THR A 113 23.80 2.74 15.45
CA THR A 113 22.99 2.09 14.42
C THR A 113 22.31 0.83 15.00
N PRO A 114 21.14 0.99 15.66
CA PRO A 114 20.37 -0.16 16.13
C PRO A 114 19.90 -0.99 14.95
N ALA A 115 19.86 -2.31 15.12
CA ALA A 115 19.39 -3.22 14.10
C ALA A 115 17.88 -3.01 13.84
N ARG A 116 17.49 -2.74 12.59
CA ARG A 116 16.04 -2.58 12.24
C ARG A 116 15.27 -3.90 12.37
N LEU A 117 15.96 -5.05 12.24
CA LEU A 117 15.38 -6.40 12.33
C LEU A 117 15.68 -7.08 13.67
N GLU A 118 15.78 -6.31 14.75
CA GLU A 118 15.90 -6.85 16.10
C GLU A 118 14.59 -7.44 16.63
N GLN A 119 14.71 -8.37 17.61
CA GLN A 119 13.53 -9.04 18.18
C GLN A 119 12.54 -8.06 18.79
N GLY A 120 13.03 -6.99 19.44
CA GLY A 120 12.19 -5.94 20.06
C GLY A 120 11.30 -5.24 19.05
N THR A 121 11.82 -4.91 17.87
CA THR A 121 11.05 -4.29 16.78
C THR A 121 9.93 -5.23 16.30
N LEU A 122 10.23 -6.52 16.10
CA LEU A 122 9.23 -7.49 15.63
C LEU A 122 8.15 -7.72 16.68
N THR A 123 8.52 -7.96 17.93
CA THR A 123 7.54 -8.22 19.00
C THR A 123 6.72 -6.99 19.36
N GLY A 124 7.29 -5.79 19.25
CA GLY A 124 6.59 -4.54 19.51
C GLY A 124 5.42 -4.22 18.59
N LEU A 125 5.37 -4.86 17.42
CA LEU A 125 4.28 -4.75 16.44
C LEU A 125 3.23 -5.86 16.59
N GLN A 126 3.44 -6.85 17.46
CA GLN A 126 2.45 -7.89 17.72
C GLN A 126 1.37 -7.37 18.68
N THR A 127 0.14 -7.84 18.48
CA THR A 127 -0.98 -7.55 19.37
C THR A 127 -1.56 -8.85 19.93
N VAL A 128 -2.43 -8.75 20.93
CA VAL A 128 -3.11 -9.91 21.50
C VAL A 128 -3.95 -10.65 20.44
N ASP A 129 -4.60 -9.89 19.57
CA ASP A 129 -5.48 -10.43 18.53
C ASP A 129 -4.70 -10.91 17.28
N VAL A 130 -3.52 -10.32 17.02
CA VAL A 130 -2.65 -10.64 15.88
C VAL A 130 -1.23 -10.88 16.41
N PRO A 131 -0.90 -12.14 16.78
CA PRO A 131 0.37 -12.49 17.45
C PRO A 131 1.53 -12.70 16.46
N PHE A 132 1.55 -11.94 15.38
CA PHE A 132 2.62 -11.97 14.38
C PHE A 132 2.87 -10.57 13.81
N THR A 133 3.93 -10.41 13.03
CA THR A 133 4.36 -9.13 12.46
C THR A 133 4.43 -9.23 10.95
N VAL A 134 3.93 -8.21 10.25
CA VAL A 134 4.10 -8.06 8.80
C VAL A 134 5.39 -7.31 8.51
N ILE A 135 6.21 -7.86 7.61
CA ILE A 135 7.44 -7.25 7.12
C ILE A 135 7.31 -7.06 5.61
N LEU A 136 7.50 -5.84 5.15
CA LEU A 136 7.49 -5.49 3.73
C LEU A 136 8.88 -5.09 3.26
N PHE A 137 9.44 -5.84 2.32
CA PHE A 137 10.59 -5.45 1.53
C PHE A 137 10.12 -4.83 0.21
N ASP A 138 10.20 -3.51 0.10
CA ASP A 138 9.73 -2.78 -1.07
C ASP A 138 10.87 -2.66 -2.11
N GLU A 139 10.57 -2.94 -3.39
CA GLU A 139 11.51 -2.92 -4.52
C GLU A 139 12.74 -3.84 -4.35
N ILE A 140 12.50 -5.10 -3.95
CA ILE A 140 13.56 -6.10 -3.63
C ILE A 140 14.56 -6.32 -4.77
N GLU A 141 14.20 -6.04 -6.02
CA GLU A 141 15.10 -6.13 -7.18
C GLU A 141 16.25 -5.12 -7.15
N LYS A 142 16.17 -4.09 -6.32
CA LYS A 142 17.21 -3.07 -6.17
C LYS A 142 18.25 -3.44 -5.13
N ALA A 143 17.94 -4.43 -4.28
CA ALA A 143 18.84 -4.88 -3.23
C ALA A 143 20.12 -5.51 -3.78
N SER A 144 21.20 -5.46 -2.98
CA SER A 144 22.43 -6.20 -3.21
C SER A 144 22.23 -7.70 -3.01
N ASP A 145 23.13 -8.51 -3.57
CA ASP A 145 23.14 -9.96 -3.38
C ASP A 145 23.26 -10.35 -1.90
N ASP A 146 23.95 -9.53 -1.10
CA ASP A 146 24.10 -9.76 0.35
C ASP A 146 22.75 -9.74 1.07
N LEU A 147 21.82 -8.84 0.68
CA LEU A 147 20.46 -8.84 1.23
C LEU A 147 19.71 -10.11 0.83
N TRP A 148 19.84 -10.58 -0.40
CA TRP A 148 19.19 -11.82 -0.83
C TRP A 148 19.74 -13.03 -0.09
N HIS A 149 21.06 -13.13 0.16
CA HIS A 149 21.65 -14.18 0.98
C HIS A 149 21.14 -14.15 2.42
N LEU A 150 21.00 -12.97 3.00
CA LEU A 150 20.40 -12.78 4.33
C LEU A 150 18.95 -13.28 4.36
N MET A 151 18.16 -12.92 3.34
CA MET A 151 16.77 -13.36 3.20
C MET A 151 16.64 -14.88 3.07
N LEU A 152 17.54 -15.56 2.36
CA LEU A 152 17.55 -17.03 2.28
C LEU A 152 17.61 -17.67 3.66
N GLY A 153 18.47 -17.15 4.56
CA GLY A 153 18.56 -17.63 5.93
C GLY A 153 17.27 -17.46 6.73
N ILE A 154 16.60 -16.32 6.56
CA ILE A 154 15.31 -16.03 7.21
C ILE A 154 14.20 -16.95 6.68
N LEU A 155 14.09 -17.07 5.36
CA LEU A 155 13.03 -17.86 4.70
C LEU A 155 13.15 -19.36 5.01
N ASP A 156 14.38 -19.88 5.21
CA ASP A 156 14.61 -21.29 5.47
C ASP A 156 14.47 -21.71 6.93
N ARG A 157 15.02 -20.87 7.81
CA ARG A 157 15.23 -21.26 9.22
C ARG A 157 14.41 -20.40 10.17
N GLY A 158 13.69 -19.40 9.68
CA GLY A 158 12.96 -18.46 10.50
C GLY A 158 13.83 -17.68 11.49
N THR A 159 15.16 -17.59 11.26
CA THR A 159 16.07 -16.94 12.20
C THR A 159 17.12 -16.10 11.47
N LEU A 160 17.51 -14.99 12.08
CA LEU A 160 18.56 -14.10 11.63
C LEU A 160 19.55 -13.85 12.76
N THR A 161 20.85 -13.99 12.49
CA THR A 161 21.91 -13.58 13.42
C THR A 161 22.26 -12.11 13.15
N LEU A 162 22.18 -11.30 14.17
CA LEU A 162 22.49 -9.87 14.12
C LEU A 162 24.01 -9.64 14.26
N GLY A 163 24.45 -8.39 14.03
CA GLY A 163 25.84 -7.99 14.12
C GLY A 163 26.47 -8.17 15.50
N ASP A 164 25.68 -8.14 16.56
CA ASP A 164 26.09 -8.40 17.95
C ASP A 164 26.05 -9.88 18.35
N ASN A 165 25.84 -10.80 17.40
CA ASN A 165 25.62 -12.24 17.56
C ASN A 165 24.31 -12.63 18.26
N SER A 166 23.41 -11.71 18.58
CA SER A 166 22.06 -12.04 19.01
C SER A 166 21.26 -12.65 17.85
N LYS A 167 20.16 -13.34 18.14
CA LYS A 167 19.32 -13.96 17.13
C LYS A 167 17.92 -13.38 17.19
N THR A 168 17.38 -13.05 16.03
CA THR A 168 15.98 -12.66 15.85
C THR A 168 15.19 -13.83 15.30
N ASP A 169 14.04 -14.10 15.90
CA ASP A 169 13.07 -15.13 15.49
C ASP A 169 12.02 -14.54 14.56
N PHE A 170 11.95 -15.06 13.34
CA PHE A 170 10.99 -14.69 12.30
C PHE A 170 9.84 -15.70 12.13
N THR A 171 9.75 -16.72 12.98
CA THR A 171 8.67 -17.73 12.87
C THR A 171 7.28 -17.15 13.07
N LYS A 172 7.18 -15.98 13.72
CA LYS A 172 5.95 -15.21 13.88
C LYS A 172 5.92 -13.99 12.96
N THR A 173 6.34 -14.14 11.71
CA THR A 173 6.30 -13.06 10.72
C THR A 173 5.67 -13.51 9.42
N ILE A 174 5.06 -12.56 8.71
CA ILE A 174 4.69 -12.69 7.30
C ILE A 174 5.60 -11.76 6.52
N ILE A 175 6.33 -12.32 5.56
CA ILE A 175 7.33 -11.61 4.76
C ILE A 175 6.77 -11.38 3.36
N LEU A 176 6.51 -10.13 3.05
CA LEU A 176 5.99 -9.71 1.76
C LEU A 176 7.05 -8.86 1.04
N MET A 177 7.21 -9.09 -0.24
CA MET A 177 8.19 -8.40 -1.08
C MET A 177 7.50 -7.83 -2.29
N THR A 178 7.86 -6.61 -2.70
CA THR A 178 7.40 -6.05 -3.98
C THR A 178 8.55 -5.97 -4.97
N SER A 179 8.24 -6.16 -6.25
CA SER A 179 9.21 -6.00 -7.33
C SER A 179 8.56 -5.43 -8.58
N ASN A 180 9.29 -4.56 -9.28
CA ASN A 180 8.90 -4.01 -10.58
C ASN A 180 9.55 -4.76 -11.75
N VAL A 181 10.13 -5.92 -11.50
CA VAL A 181 10.71 -6.78 -12.54
C VAL A 181 9.62 -7.19 -13.53
N GLY A 182 9.94 -7.19 -14.82
CA GLY A 182 8.99 -7.44 -15.91
C GLY A 182 8.21 -6.20 -16.38
N ALA A 183 8.22 -5.09 -15.64
CA ALA A 183 7.46 -3.90 -15.99
C ALA A 183 7.88 -3.26 -17.33
N ARG A 184 9.16 -3.40 -17.72
CA ARG A 184 9.69 -2.85 -18.99
C ARG A 184 9.18 -3.67 -20.18
N GLU A 185 9.21 -4.96 -20.08
CA GLU A 185 8.79 -5.94 -21.09
C GLU A 185 7.29 -5.82 -21.37
N ILE A 186 6.50 -5.65 -20.32
CA ILE A 186 5.04 -5.44 -20.41
C ILE A 186 4.73 -4.10 -21.10
N ASN A 187 5.44 -3.01 -20.77
CA ASN A 187 5.20 -1.69 -21.34
C ASN A 187 5.58 -1.55 -22.82
N ILE A 188 6.54 -2.33 -23.32
CA ILE A 188 7.00 -2.26 -24.72
C ILE A 188 5.90 -2.79 -25.66
N GLU A 189 5.22 -3.85 -25.33
CA GLU A 189 4.19 -4.46 -26.18
C GLU A 189 2.83 -3.77 -26.11
N GLY A 190 2.50 -3.14 -24.97
CA GLY A 190 1.33 -2.26 -24.89
C GLY A 190 1.37 -1.09 -25.89
N ARG A 191 2.55 -0.79 -26.47
CA ARG A 191 2.74 0.21 -27.53
C ARG A 191 2.52 -0.33 -28.95
N LEU A 192 2.55 -1.64 -29.15
CA LEU A 192 2.46 -2.26 -30.49
C LEU A 192 1.02 -2.50 -30.98
N GLY A 193 0.00 -2.04 -30.23
CA GLY A 193 -1.32 -1.73 -30.80
C GLY A 193 -2.17 -2.90 -31.30
N PHE A 194 -1.96 -4.13 -30.85
CA PHE A 194 -2.85 -5.23 -31.17
C PHE A 194 -3.92 -5.38 -30.07
N GLY A 195 -5.19 -5.20 -30.46
CA GLY A 195 -6.34 -5.41 -29.59
C GLY A 195 -6.50 -6.90 -29.25
N TYR A 196 -5.93 -7.31 -28.13
CA TYR A 196 -6.10 -8.65 -27.59
C TYR A 196 -7.21 -8.67 -26.54
N GLN A 197 -7.95 -9.79 -26.49
CA GLN A 197 -8.95 -10.07 -25.47
C GLN A 197 -8.28 -10.13 -24.09
N ASP A 198 -8.97 -9.63 -23.04
CA ASP A 198 -8.41 -9.38 -21.71
C ASP A 198 -7.73 -10.60 -21.04
N GLU A 199 -8.25 -11.82 -21.24
CA GLU A 199 -7.66 -13.05 -20.68
C GLU A 199 -6.28 -13.40 -21.28
N TYR A 200 -6.11 -13.20 -22.60
CA TYR A 200 -4.84 -13.46 -23.27
C TYR A 200 -3.76 -12.48 -22.81
N THR A 201 -4.16 -11.27 -22.47
CA THR A 201 -3.26 -10.23 -21.95
C THR A 201 -2.73 -10.58 -20.56
N SER A 202 -3.56 -11.11 -19.66
CA SER A 202 -3.16 -11.51 -18.30
C SER A 202 -2.13 -12.64 -18.29
N GLN A 203 -2.32 -13.65 -19.15
CA GLN A 203 -1.40 -14.77 -19.27
C GLN A 203 -0.02 -14.34 -19.79
N ILE A 204 0.02 -13.45 -20.78
CA ILE A 204 1.28 -12.88 -21.31
C ILE A 204 2.00 -12.06 -20.20
N ILE A 205 1.26 -11.31 -19.42
CA ILE A 205 1.82 -10.52 -18.28
C ILE A 205 2.43 -11.46 -17.25
N GLU A 206 1.74 -12.55 -16.92
CA GLU A 206 2.22 -13.56 -15.99
C GLU A 206 3.51 -14.21 -16.48
N ASP A 207 3.52 -14.75 -17.71
CA ASP A 207 4.68 -15.42 -18.29
C ASP A 207 5.91 -14.51 -18.36
N LYS A 208 5.72 -13.25 -18.74
CA LYS A 208 6.81 -12.26 -18.81
C LYS A 208 7.31 -11.87 -17.44
N SER A 209 6.42 -11.62 -16.48
CA SER A 209 6.80 -11.31 -15.11
C SER A 209 7.59 -12.46 -14.49
N MET A 210 7.15 -13.70 -14.70
CA MET A 210 7.83 -14.91 -14.24
C MET A 210 9.19 -15.10 -14.92
N SER A 211 9.27 -14.90 -16.24
CA SER A 211 10.54 -14.98 -16.98
C SER A 211 11.54 -13.94 -16.49
N ALA A 212 11.09 -12.70 -16.32
CA ALA A 212 11.93 -11.62 -15.81
C ALA A 212 12.35 -11.84 -14.34
N ALA A 213 11.47 -12.39 -13.51
CA ALA A 213 11.82 -12.78 -12.14
C ALA A 213 12.88 -13.88 -12.10
N ARG A 214 12.76 -14.90 -12.95
CA ARG A 214 13.78 -15.97 -13.08
C ARG A 214 15.13 -15.47 -13.62
N ALA A 215 15.13 -14.41 -14.41
CA ALA A 215 16.35 -13.76 -14.90
C ALA A 215 17.02 -12.88 -13.82
N LYS A 216 16.23 -12.31 -12.90
CA LYS A 216 16.73 -11.38 -11.88
C LYS A 216 17.11 -12.09 -10.57
N PHE A 217 16.28 -13.01 -10.10
CA PHE A 217 16.44 -13.70 -8.83
C PHE A 217 16.97 -15.13 -9.03
N SER A 218 17.79 -15.61 -8.11
CA SER A 218 18.28 -16.98 -8.18
C SER A 218 17.12 -17.98 -8.06
N PRO A 219 17.21 -19.15 -8.72
CA PRO A 219 16.20 -20.20 -8.55
C PRO A 219 16.04 -20.63 -7.08
N GLU A 220 17.15 -20.60 -6.32
CA GLU A 220 17.15 -20.92 -4.90
C GLU A 220 16.25 -19.95 -4.12
N PHE A 221 16.34 -18.65 -4.37
CA PHE A 221 15.51 -17.64 -3.72
C PHE A 221 14.04 -17.82 -4.05
N LEU A 222 13.70 -17.98 -5.34
CA LEU A 222 12.30 -18.13 -5.77
C LEU A 222 11.66 -19.41 -5.22
N ASN A 223 12.40 -20.51 -5.11
CA ASN A 223 11.89 -21.78 -4.58
C ASN A 223 11.66 -21.78 -3.06
N ARG A 224 12.13 -20.76 -2.33
CA ARG A 224 11.90 -20.63 -0.89
C ARG A 224 10.68 -19.79 -0.55
N LEU A 225 10.13 -19.11 -1.54
CA LEU A 225 8.89 -18.37 -1.38
C LEU A 225 7.69 -19.30 -1.40
N ASP A 226 6.72 -19.02 -0.53
CA ASP A 226 5.46 -19.77 -0.51
C ASP A 226 4.58 -19.39 -1.68
N GLU A 227 4.59 -18.09 -2.08
CA GLU A 227 3.76 -17.60 -3.17
C GLU A 227 4.54 -16.60 -4.06
N ILE A 228 4.32 -16.72 -5.37
CA ILE A 228 4.69 -15.69 -6.34
C ILE A 228 3.38 -15.16 -6.93
N VAL A 229 3.15 -13.86 -6.79
CA VAL A 229 1.91 -13.21 -7.16
C VAL A 229 2.19 -12.18 -8.24
N VAL A 230 1.57 -12.34 -9.40
CA VAL A 230 1.68 -11.39 -10.50
C VAL A 230 0.51 -10.42 -10.46
N PHE A 231 0.80 -9.14 -10.44
CA PHE A 231 -0.18 -8.07 -10.48
C PHE A 231 -0.44 -7.64 -11.91
N ASN A 232 -1.69 -7.70 -12.31
CA ASN A 232 -2.15 -7.29 -13.63
C ASN A 232 -2.18 -5.75 -13.76
N THR A 233 -2.14 -5.29 -15.00
CA THR A 233 -2.43 -3.87 -15.30
C THR A 233 -3.89 -3.58 -14.98
N LEU A 234 -4.13 -2.36 -14.50
CA LEU A 234 -5.49 -1.93 -14.16
C LEU A 234 -6.25 -1.54 -15.43
N ASP A 235 -7.46 -2.07 -15.59
CA ASP A 235 -8.39 -1.68 -16.64
C ASP A 235 -9.04 -0.31 -16.33
N LYS A 236 -9.87 0.17 -17.27
CA LYS A 236 -10.53 1.48 -17.12
C LYS A 236 -11.51 1.51 -15.94
N ASP A 237 -12.23 0.42 -15.72
CA ASP A 237 -13.23 0.32 -14.66
C ASP A 237 -12.56 0.28 -13.28
N ALA A 238 -11.43 -0.42 -13.16
CA ALA A 238 -10.62 -0.43 -11.95
C ALA A 238 -10.05 0.98 -11.66
N ILE A 239 -9.54 1.67 -12.67
CA ILE A 239 -9.03 3.03 -12.56
C ILE A 239 -10.14 4.01 -12.11
N GLU A 240 -11.35 3.89 -12.65
CA GLU A 240 -12.49 4.70 -12.25
C GLU A 240 -12.88 4.45 -10.80
N LYS A 241 -12.96 3.19 -10.37
CA LYS A 241 -13.21 2.82 -8.97
C LYS A 241 -12.13 3.37 -8.04
N ILE A 242 -10.85 3.27 -8.40
CA ILE A 242 -9.75 3.83 -7.62
C ILE A 242 -9.86 5.36 -7.53
N MET A 243 -10.21 6.05 -8.62
CA MET A 243 -10.44 7.49 -8.61
C MET A 243 -11.56 7.86 -7.63
N HIS A 244 -12.68 7.14 -7.63
CA HIS A 244 -13.76 7.34 -6.66
C HIS A 244 -13.29 7.15 -5.22
N MET A 245 -12.51 6.11 -4.94
CA MET A 245 -11.96 5.84 -3.61
C MET A 245 -11.01 6.95 -3.14
N GLU A 246 -10.09 7.40 -3.99
CA GLU A 246 -9.14 8.46 -3.66
C GLU A 246 -9.86 9.81 -3.48
N CYS A 247 -10.86 10.13 -4.31
CA CYS A 247 -11.72 11.30 -4.11
C CYS A 247 -12.45 11.24 -2.75
N ALA A 248 -12.97 10.07 -2.37
CA ALA A 248 -13.65 9.89 -1.08
C ALA A 248 -12.69 10.11 0.11
N LYS A 249 -11.43 9.64 0.02
CA LYS A 249 -10.40 9.91 1.04
C LYS A 249 -10.12 11.40 1.17
N ILE A 250 -10.00 12.13 0.06
CA ILE A 250 -9.79 13.59 0.06
C ILE A 250 -11.00 14.31 0.67
N LYS A 251 -12.24 13.97 0.26
CA LYS A 251 -13.47 14.52 0.84
C LYS A 251 -13.49 14.33 2.36
N LYS A 252 -13.19 13.13 2.85
CA LYS A 252 -13.09 12.83 4.27
C LYS A 252 -11.99 13.63 4.96
N SER A 253 -10.81 13.75 4.35
CA SER A 253 -9.69 14.52 4.90
C SER A 253 -10.02 16.01 5.03
N LEU A 254 -10.63 16.63 4.01
CA LEU A 254 -11.04 18.03 4.04
C LEU A 254 -12.12 18.26 5.09
N LEU A 255 -13.08 17.35 5.22
CA LEU A 255 -14.12 17.44 6.25
C LEU A 255 -13.53 17.38 7.66
N VAL A 256 -12.63 16.43 7.92
CA VAL A 256 -12.04 16.24 9.26
C VAL A 256 -11.06 17.35 9.62
N LYS A 257 -10.18 17.75 8.67
CA LYS A 257 -9.09 18.69 8.94
C LYS A 257 -9.49 20.17 8.82
N ALA A 258 -10.40 20.47 7.89
CA ALA A 258 -10.80 21.85 7.58
C ALA A 258 -12.31 22.11 7.81
N GLY A 259 -13.08 21.10 8.23
CA GLY A 259 -14.52 21.22 8.39
C GLY A 259 -15.28 21.53 7.10
N THR A 260 -14.63 21.38 5.95
CA THR A 260 -15.14 21.77 4.63
C THR A 260 -15.61 20.55 3.88
N LYS A 261 -16.84 20.58 3.37
CA LYS A 261 -17.35 19.57 2.45
C LYS A 261 -17.00 19.95 1.02
N ILE A 262 -16.56 19.00 0.21
CA ILE A 262 -16.35 19.18 -1.22
C ILE A 262 -17.13 18.13 -2.01
N GLU A 263 -17.83 18.59 -3.05
CA GLU A 263 -18.46 17.74 -4.06
C GLU A 263 -17.80 17.99 -5.42
N VAL A 264 -17.61 16.92 -6.16
CA VAL A 264 -17.02 16.94 -7.51
C VAL A 264 -18.14 16.67 -8.50
N SER A 265 -18.37 17.62 -9.43
CA SER A 265 -19.40 17.44 -10.48
C SER A 265 -19.02 16.27 -11.40
N PRO A 266 -19.99 15.65 -12.09
CA PRO A 266 -19.72 14.61 -13.08
C PRO A 266 -18.76 15.07 -14.19
N ALA A 267 -18.83 16.33 -14.61
CA ALA A 267 -17.94 16.91 -15.61
C ALA A 267 -16.50 17.02 -15.09
N ALA A 268 -16.34 17.52 -13.87
CA ALA A 268 -15.04 17.59 -13.21
C ALA A 268 -14.45 16.20 -12.94
N PHE A 269 -15.26 15.24 -12.51
CA PHE A 269 -14.81 13.86 -12.28
C PHE A 269 -14.30 13.20 -13.57
N LYS A 270 -15.04 13.35 -14.68
CA LYS A 270 -14.63 12.84 -15.98
C LYS A 270 -13.27 13.41 -16.43
N GLU A 271 -13.07 14.71 -16.25
CA GLU A 271 -11.82 15.36 -16.60
C GLU A 271 -10.66 14.93 -15.67
N LEU A 272 -10.91 14.80 -14.36
CA LEU A 272 -9.93 14.26 -13.42
C LEU A 272 -9.49 12.84 -13.83
N LEU A 273 -10.45 12.01 -14.26
CA LEU A 273 -10.16 10.66 -14.73
C LEU A 273 -9.30 10.68 -15.99
N LEU A 274 -9.60 11.55 -16.97
CA LEU A 274 -8.81 11.71 -18.18
C LEU A 274 -7.38 12.17 -17.90
N ARG A 275 -7.20 13.15 -16.99
CA ARG A 275 -5.87 13.64 -16.61
C ARG A 275 -5.10 12.69 -15.70
N GLY A 276 -5.83 11.93 -14.87
CA GLY A 276 -5.24 10.96 -13.93
C GLY A 276 -4.87 9.63 -14.58
N PHE A 277 -5.47 9.32 -15.73
CA PHE A 277 -5.20 8.08 -16.44
C PHE A 277 -3.90 8.18 -17.25
N ASP A 278 -2.87 7.49 -16.75
CA ASP A 278 -1.63 7.30 -17.49
C ASP A 278 -1.31 5.80 -17.54
N LYS A 279 -1.35 5.23 -18.75
CA LYS A 279 -1.04 3.80 -18.98
C LYS A 279 0.32 3.38 -18.43
N LYS A 280 1.27 4.31 -18.32
CA LYS A 280 2.63 4.04 -17.84
C LYS A 280 2.71 4.00 -16.31
N TYR A 281 1.90 4.81 -15.62
CA TYR A 281 1.97 5.00 -14.18
C TYR A 281 0.76 4.47 -13.42
N ASN A 282 -0.24 3.92 -14.12
CA ASN A 282 -1.46 3.34 -13.54
C ASN A 282 -2.07 4.27 -12.46
N ALA A 283 -2.44 3.74 -11.30
CA ALA A 283 -3.06 4.52 -10.22
C ALA A 283 -2.17 5.62 -9.60
N ARG A 284 -0.84 5.62 -9.82
CA ARG A 284 0.06 6.67 -9.31
C ARG A 284 -0.22 8.03 -9.96
N GLY A 285 -0.67 8.05 -11.23
CA GLY A 285 -1.12 9.25 -11.93
C GLY A 285 -2.34 9.89 -11.26
N ILE A 286 -3.29 9.08 -10.81
CA ILE A 286 -4.52 9.52 -10.12
C ILE A 286 -4.18 10.39 -8.91
N ARG A 287 -3.34 9.87 -8.00
CA ARG A 287 -2.99 10.58 -6.76
C ARG A 287 -2.35 11.93 -7.05
N ARG A 288 -1.40 11.98 -7.98
CA ARG A 288 -0.76 13.23 -8.40
C ARG A 288 -1.75 14.23 -8.99
N THR A 289 -2.69 13.76 -9.80
CA THR A 289 -3.74 14.62 -10.39
C THR A 289 -4.65 15.19 -9.31
N LEU A 290 -5.10 14.38 -8.37
CA LEU A 290 -5.95 14.83 -7.26
C LEU A 290 -5.20 15.80 -6.32
N GLU A 291 -3.93 15.58 -6.06
CA GLU A 291 -3.09 16.52 -5.29
C GLU A 291 -3.00 17.88 -5.99
N LYS A 292 -2.74 17.87 -7.30
CA LYS A 292 -2.60 19.09 -8.09
C LYS A 292 -3.91 19.84 -8.29
N GLU A 293 -4.98 19.13 -8.67
CA GLU A 293 -6.22 19.74 -9.12
C GLU A 293 -7.24 19.95 -8.00
N ILE A 294 -7.14 19.26 -6.87
CA ILE A 294 -8.03 19.42 -5.71
C ILE A 294 -7.27 19.92 -4.48
N MET A 295 -6.29 19.15 -4.00
CA MET A 295 -5.67 19.42 -2.70
C MET A 295 -4.93 20.76 -2.68
N THR A 296 -4.14 21.05 -3.70
CA THR A 296 -3.38 22.32 -3.78
C THR A 296 -4.29 23.56 -3.91
N PRO A 297 -5.30 23.61 -4.79
CA PRO A 297 -6.23 24.72 -4.83
C PRO A 297 -7.03 24.89 -3.53
N MET A 298 -7.51 23.80 -2.94
CA MET A 298 -8.23 23.85 -1.67
C MET A 298 -7.34 24.33 -0.51
N ALA A 299 -6.08 23.89 -0.45
CA ALA A 299 -5.14 24.39 0.56
C ALA A 299 -4.90 25.90 0.43
N ARG A 300 -4.82 26.42 -0.80
CA ARG A 300 -4.71 27.86 -1.04
C ARG A 300 -5.97 28.61 -0.59
N ALA A 301 -7.16 28.14 -0.97
CA ALA A 301 -8.42 28.76 -0.59
C ALA A 301 -8.64 28.76 0.94
N ILE A 302 -8.23 27.69 1.62
CA ILE A 302 -8.29 27.62 3.09
C ILE A 302 -7.26 28.58 3.73
N SER A 303 -6.04 28.65 3.20
CA SER A 303 -5.00 29.53 3.73
C SER A 303 -5.25 31.02 3.49
N SER A 304 -5.98 31.36 2.42
CA SER A 304 -6.41 32.74 2.12
C SER A 304 -7.71 33.13 2.80
N PHE A 305 -8.31 32.24 3.60
CA PHE A 305 -9.60 32.42 4.25
C PHE A 305 -10.81 32.63 3.28
N GLU A 306 -10.65 32.32 2.01
CA GLU A 306 -11.78 32.26 1.06
C GLU A 306 -12.70 31.07 1.36
N VAL A 307 -12.14 29.98 1.91
CA VAL A 307 -12.85 28.82 2.40
C VAL A 307 -12.65 28.69 3.91
N THR A 308 -13.73 28.59 4.65
CA THR A 308 -13.75 28.53 6.11
C THR A 308 -14.46 27.28 6.62
N TRP A 309 -14.35 27.02 7.92
CA TRP A 309 -15.02 25.88 8.56
C TRP A 309 -16.53 25.93 8.33
N GLY A 310 -17.11 24.82 7.87
CA GLY A 310 -18.52 24.67 7.58
C GLY A 310 -18.91 25.01 6.14
N ASP A 311 -17.97 25.43 5.30
CA ASP A 311 -18.26 25.71 3.90
C ASP A 311 -18.52 24.43 3.11
N PHE A 312 -19.43 24.54 2.14
CA PHE A 312 -19.72 23.50 1.15
C PHE A 312 -19.23 23.97 -0.23
N ILE A 313 -18.28 23.27 -0.79
CA ILE A 313 -17.63 23.61 -2.04
C ILE A 313 -18.07 22.63 -3.13
N VAL A 314 -18.39 23.15 -4.30
CA VAL A 314 -18.62 22.34 -5.51
C VAL A 314 -17.51 22.62 -6.50
N MET A 315 -16.80 21.55 -6.87
CA MET A 315 -15.81 21.58 -7.94
C MET A 315 -16.49 21.23 -9.27
N ASP A 316 -16.39 22.14 -10.24
CA ASP A 316 -16.93 21.95 -11.59
C ASP A 316 -15.82 22.12 -12.64
N TYR A 317 -16.10 21.67 -13.87
CA TYR A 317 -15.19 21.80 -15.00
C TYR A 317 -15.87 22.49 -16.17
N ARG A 318 -15.40 23.71 -16.53
CA ARG A 318 -15.89 24.53 -17.63
C ARG A 318 -14.71 25.29 -18.24
N ASP A 319 -14.82 25.63 -19.51
CA ASP A 319 -13.82 26.44 -20.22
C ASP A 319 -12.37 25.91 -20.03
N GLU A 320 -12.21 24.59 -20.10
CA GLU A 320 -10.94 23.86 -19.93
C GLU A 320 -10.27 24.06 -18.55
N LYS A 321 -11.01 24.52 -17.54
CA LYS A 321 -10.52 24.79 -16.19
C LYS A 321 -11.42 24.19 -15.12
N PHE A 322 -10.80 23.86 -13.99
CA PHE A 322 -11.54 23.53 -12.78
C PHE A 322 -11.92 24.80 -12.03
N HIS A 323 -13.18 24.88 -11.63
CA HIS A 323 -13.76 25.99 -10.87
C HIS A 323 -14.25 25.46 -9.53
N PHE A 324 -14.04 26.25 -8.48
CA PHE A 324 -14.50 25.94 -7.13
C PHE A 324 -15.53 27.00 -6.72
N HIS A 325 -16.74 26.56 -6.39
CA HIS A 325 -17.83 27.43 -6.00
C HIS A 325 -18.22 27.15 -4.56
N SER A 326 -18.22 28.19 -3.70
CA SER A 326 -18.80 28.07 -2.37
C SER A 326 -20.32 28.22 -2.46
N MET A 327 -21.04 27.27 -1.86
CA MET A 327 -22.50 27.28 -1.79
C MET A 327 -23.01 28.09 -0.59
N ASN A 328 -22.15 28.56 0.30
CA ASN A 328 -22.53 29.45 1.40
C ASN A 328 -22.45 30.89 0.97
N VAL A 329 -23.61 31.45 0.63
CA VAL A 329 -23.77 32.87 0.33
C VAL A 329 -23.83 33.63 1.66
N GLN A 330 -22.91 34.57 1.84
CA GLN A 330 -22.72 35.52 2.94
C GLN A 330 -21.80 35.07 4.07
N LYS A 331 -20.54 35.49 3.94
CA LYS A 331 -19.69 35.86 5.06
C LYS A 331 -18.86 37.06 4.65
N GLU A 332 -19.09 38.17 5.33
CA GLU A 332 -18.20 39.33 5.35
C GLU A 332 -16.83 38.87 5.84
N SER A 333 -15.79 39.29 5.15
CA SER A 333 -14.42 39.03 5.45
C SER A 333 -14.05 39.47 6.89
N PRO A 334 -13.67 38.63 7.82
CA PRO A 334 -13.17 39.08 9.10
C PRO A 334 -11.74 39.60 8.92
N ASN A 335 -11.50 40.82 9.38
CA ASN A 335 -10.20 41.48 9.43
C ASN A 335 -9.05 40.57 9.91
N GLY A 336 -8.09 40.39 9.05
CA GLY A 336 -6.65 40.30 9.21
C GLY A 336 -6.03 39.69 10.48
N LEU A 337 -6.36 38.46 10.88
CA LEU A 337 -5.56 37.72 11.87
C LEU A 337 -5.30 36.30 11.35
N ILE A 338 -4.04 36.01 11.05
CA ILE A 338 -3.56 34.67 10.74
C ILE A 338 -3.76 33.78 11.99
N ARG A 339 -4.84 33.03 12.02
CA ARG A 339 -4.96 31.90 12.97
C ARG A 339 -4.39 30.65 12.32
N LEU A 340 -3.13 30.39 12.60
CA LEU A 340 -2.58 29.05 12.47
C LEU A 340 -3.31 28.19 13.50
N TYR A 341 -4.18 27.28 13.06
CA TYR A 341 -4.78 26.29 13.94
C TYR A 341 -3.72 25.25 14.31
N PRO A 342 -3.27 25.17 15.58
CA PRO A 342 -2.45 24.06 16.00
C PRO A 342 -3.30 22.79 15.96
N ALA A 343 -2.67 21.66 15.62
CA ALA A 343 -3.31 20.33 15.55
C ALA A 343 -3.99 19.89 16.86
N SER A 344 -3.77 20.61 17.97
CA SER A 344 -4.33 20.39 19.31
C SER A 344 -5.68 21.06 19.59
N SER A 345 -6.25 21.82 18.64
CA SER A 345 -7.52 22.54 18.84
C SER A 345 -8.72 21.90 18.13
N ILE A 346 -8.69 20.59 17.94
CA ILE A 346 -9.90 19.84 17.53
C ILE A 346 -10.73 19.68 18.82
N PRO A 347 -11.92 20.28 18.92
CA PRO A 347 -12.81 19.98 20.03
C PRO A 347 -13.22 18.52 19.92
N THR A 348 -12.79 17.68 20.87
CA THR A 348 -13.32 16.34 21.12
C THR A 348 -14.75 16.45 21.69
N GLY A 349 -15.65 17.03 20.93
CA GLY A 349 -17.02 17.25 21.27
C GLY A 349 -17.93 16.75 20.18
N GLN A 350 -18.61 15.66 20.48
CA GLN A 350 -19.75 15.02 19.83
C GLN A 350 -20.42 15.85 18.75
N LEU A 351 -20.25 15.45 17.50
CA LEU A 351 -21.15 15.82 16.40
C LEU A 351 -22.51 15.16 16.67
N PRO A 352 -23.63 15.89 16.72
CA PRO A 352 -24.94 15.28 16.81
C PRO A 352 -25.21 14.50 15.51
N LEU A 353 -25.36 13.17 15.66
CA LEU A 353 -25.63 12.21 14.58
C LEU A 353 -26.99 12.42 13.86
N SER A 354 -27.74 13.44 14.22
CA SER A 354 -29.10 13.68 13.69
C SER A 354 -29.19 14.52 12.42
N LYS A 355 -28.05 14.89 11.79
CA LYS A 355 -28.03 15.65 10.52
C LYS A 355 -27.27 14.95 9.38
N LEU A 356 -27.15 13.65 9.45
CA LEU A 356 -26.63 12.81 8.37
C LEU A 356 -27.75 11.86 7.89
N GLN A 357 -28.79 12.43 7.30
CA GLN A 357 -29.69 11.74 6.37
C GLN A 357 -29.64 12.45 5.03
#